data_956bfa3548d58794e96ea17aa7cb2517
#
_entry.id   956bfa3548d58794e96ea17aa7cb2517
#
_cell.length_a   1.000
_cell.length_b   1.000
_cell.length_c   1.000
_cell.angle_alpha   90.00
_cell.angle_beta   90.00
_cell.angle_gamma   90.00
#
_symmetry.space_group_name_H-M   'P 1'
#
loop_
_entity.id
_entity.type
_entity.pdbx_description
1 polymer ?
#
loop_
_entity_poly.entity_id
_entity_poly.type
_entity_poly.pdbx_seq_one_letter_code
_entity_poly.pdbx_strand_id
1 'polypeptide(L)'
;MKQTLIIFFLLSSIFPKEIENDIAYELVSEELDRAVPISFIQEAFSHEKLEIHKIIVEKFAKPYEKKPWTEYKKIFVKESRVVAGAKFYSENRSLIERVSSRYGVDPFVIVTIAGVESNYGVHHSQYSVFNALYSQIHEIPRRSKWATRELAEFIKYCYNDKIDPQEIGGSYAGAFGYGQFIPSSFTRYSVDFNENGVREPYSWPDVLGSIANYLRMNGYKKNSNDYQKDGDIYKSVYAYNHADNYVMAVLELTERIRERCTGSRKYYPTKVTDFDRKRVKMYKSKGWAPDKTINMDAWVE
;
A
#
# COMPACT_ATOMS: atom_id res chain seq x y z
N MET A 1 -49.60 -36.29 41.17
CA MET A 1 -48.31 -36.59 40.55
C MET A 1 -48.04 -35.56 39.43
N LYS A 2 -47.16 -34.60 39.70
CA LYS A 2 -46.70 -33.59 38.66
C LYS A 2 -45.40 -34.10 38.11
N GLN A 3 -45.38 -34.45 36.80
CA GLN A 3 -44.16 -34.77 36.08
C GLN A 3 -43.48 -33.47 35.72
N THR A 4 -42.28 -33.23 36.24
CA THR A 4 -41.41 -32.13 35.87
C THR A 4 -40.62 -32.56 34.63
N LEU A 5 -40.93 -31.96 33.49
CA LEU A 5 -40.20 -32.16 32.24
C LEU A 5 -38.89 -31.37 32.31
N ILE A 6 -37.77 -32.06 32.50
CA ILE A 6 -36.43 -31.47 32.42
C ILE A 6 -36.07 -31.41 30.94
N ILE A 7 -36.14 -30.21 30.35
CA ILE A 7 -35.61 -29.95 28.99
C ILE A 7 -34.10 -29.79 29.12
N PHE A 8 -33.35 -30.81 28.71
CA PHE A 8 -31.92 -30.70 28.46
C PHE A 8 -31.73 -29.84 27.23
N PHE A 9 -31.31 -28.58 27.41
CA PHE A 9 -30.70 -27.81 26.35
C PHE A 9 -29.33 -28.45 26.04
N LEU A 10 -29.26 -29.24 24.99
CA LEU A 10 -28.02 -29.59 24.34
C LEU A 10 -27.47 -28.29 23.75
N LEU A 11 -26.59 -27.62 24.50
CA LEU A 11 -25.61 -26.72 23.92
C LEU A 11 -24.73 -27.55 22.98
N SER A 12 -25.12 -27.62 21.71
CA SER A 12 -24.16 -28.01 20.66
C SER A 12 -23.01 -27.00 20.73
N SER A 13 -21.94 -27.38 21.43
CA SER A 13 -20.64 -26.77 21.23
C SER A 13 -20.33 -26.92 19.72
N ILE A 14 -20.52 -25.84 18.99
CA ILE A 14 -19.97 -25.71 17.64
C ILE A 14 -18.47 -25.76 17.86
N PHE A 15 -17.90 -26.97 17.79
CA PHE A 15 -16.45 -27.13 17.75
C PHE A 15 -15.98 -26.45 16.47
N PRO A 16 -15.04 -25.51 16.55
CA PRO A 16 -14.45 -24.92 15.35
C PRO A 16 -13.85 -26.06 14.52
N LYS A 17 -13.99 -25.94 13.21
CA LYS A 17 -13.25 -26.74 12.22
C LYS A 17 -11.83 -26.95 12.74
N GLU A 18 -11.30 -28.19 12.68
CA GLU A 18 -10.00 -28.57 13.22
C GLU A 18 -8.90 -27.54 12.86
N ILE A 19 -8.62 -26.64 13.80
CA ILE A 19 -7.53 -25.66 13.74
C ILE A 19 -6.20 -26.34 14.15
N GLU A 20 -6.29 -27.50 14.84
CA GLU A 20 -5.20 -28.17 15.56
C GLU A 20 -4.00 -28.61 14.68
N ASN A 21 -4.12 -28.56 13.35
CA ASN A 21 -3.04 -28.90 12.42
C ASN A 21 -2.78 -27.78 11.38
N ASP A 22 -3.21 -26.56 11.63
CA ASP A 22 -2.98 -25.44 10.72
C ASP A 22 -1.67 -24.76 11.05
N ILE A 23 -0.67 -24.94 10.19
CA ILE A 23 0.67 -24.34 10.36
C ILE A 23 0.64 -22.82 10.49
N ALA A 24 -0.29 -22.13 9.83
CA ALA A 24 -0.40 -20.68 9.94
C ALA A 24 -0.94 -20.27 11.30
N TYR A 25 -1.90 -21.03 11.85
CA TYR A 25 -2.41 -20.81 13.19
C TYR A 25 -1.30 -20.98 14.25
N GLU A 26 -0.51 -22.04 14.15
CA GLU A 26 0.60 -22.30 15.08
C GLU A 26 1.63 -21.18 15.03
N LEU A 27 2.13 -20.84 13.84
CA LEU A 27 3.14 -19.81 13.64
C LEU A 27 2.67 -18.42 14.07
N VAL A 28 1.42 -18.05 13.77
CA VAL A 28 0.86 -16.75 14.14
C VAL A 28 0.57 -16.67 15.64
N SER A 29 0.10 -17.75 16.26
CA SER A 29 -0.12 -17.80 17.69
C SER A 29 1.20 -17.67 18.47
N GLU A 30 2.27 -18.27 18.00
CA GLU A 30 3.63 -18.10 18.55
C GLU A 30 4.13 -16.66 18.41
N GLU A 31 3.99 -16.06 17.23
CA GLU A 31 4.40 -14.66 16.96
C GLU A 31 3.62 -13.66 17.81
N LEU A 32 2.35 -13.95 18.13
CA LEU A 32 1.51 -13.08 18.95
C LEU A 32 1.85 -13.11 20.44
N ASP A 33 2.46 -14.16 20.95
CA ASP A 33 2.94 -14.30 22.33
C ASP A 33 2.03 -13.63 23.40
N ARG A 34 0.75 -14.02 23.46
CA ARG A 34 -0.26 -13.46 24.38
C ARG A 34 -0.65 -11.99 24.19
N ALA A 35 -0.16 -11.34 23.14
CA ALA A 35 -0.56 -9.95 22.81
C ALA A 35 -2.05 -9.85 22.45
N VAL A 36 -2.67 -10.97 22.07
CA VAL A 36 -4.09 -11.10 21.73
C VAL A 36 -4.65 -12.36 22.43
N PRO A 37 -5.88 -12.34 22.96
CA PRO A 37 -6.50 -13.52 23.56
C PRO A 37 -6.59 -14.67 22.56
N ILE A 38 -6.26 -15.88 23.02
CA ILE A 38 -6.28 -17.09 22.17
C ILE A 38 -7.66 -17.34 21.54
N SER A 39 -8.74 -17.00 22.23
CA SER A 39 -10.11 -17.13 21.71
C SER A 39 -10.34 -16.27 20.46
N PHE A 40 -9.80 -15.04 20.41
CA PHE A 40 -9.91 -14.19 19.24
C PHE A 40 -9.12 -14.75 18.05
N ILE A 41 -7.93 -15.31 18.31
CA ILE A 41 -7.13 -15.97 17.28
C ILE A 41 -7.87 -17.19 16.74
N GLN A 42 -8.41 -18.03 17.61
CA GLN A 42 -9.20 -19.21 17.23
C GLN A 42 -10.44 -18.82 16.41
N GLU A 43 -11.16 -17.78 16.79
CA GLU A 43 -12.31 -17.27 16.04
C GLU A 43 -11.90 -16.83 14.62
N ALA A 44 -10.81 -16.06 14.48
CA ALA A 44 -10.30 -15.62 13.19
C ALA A 44 -9.90 -16.77 12.26
N PHE A 45 -9.27 -17.83 12.81
CA PHE A 45 -8.83 -19.00 12.04
C PHE A 45 -9.93 -20.05 11.82
N SER A 46 -11.04 -19.99 12.53
CA SER A 46 -12.21 -20.86 12.31
C SER A 46 -13.31 -20.19 11.50
N HIS A 47 -13.09 -18.96 11.05
CA HIS A 47 -14.09 -18.20 10.33
C HIS A 47 -14.47 -18.88 9.01
N GLU A 48 -15.77 -18.88 8.66
CA GLU A 48 -16.31 -19.56 7.48
C GLU A 48 -15.75 -19.04 6.14
N LYS A 49 -15.31 -17.77 6.10
CA LYS A 49 -14.66 -17.13 4.93
C LYS A 49 -13.17 -17.44 4.81
N LEU A 50 -12.59 -18.25 5.72
CA LEU A 50 -11.17 -18.59 5.64
C LEU A 50 -10.91 -19.49 4.44
N GLU A 51 -10.05 -18.99 3.52
CA GLU A 51 -9.70 -19.73 2.31
C GLU A 51 -8.28 -19.41 1.82
N ILE A 52 -7.70 -20.36 1.08
CA ILE A 52 -6.43 -20.20 0.39
C ILE A 52 -6.68 -19.78 -1.06
N HIS A 53 -6.20 -18.59 -1.42
CA HIS A 53 -6.26 -18.07 -2.78
C HIS A 53 -5.03 -18.45 -3.59
N LYS A 54 -5.06 -19.56 -4.33
CA LYS A 54 -3.93 -20.03 -5.17
C LYS A 54 -3.47 -18.99 -6.22
N ILE A 55 -4.37 -18.13 -6.70
CA ILE A 55 -4.04 -17.06 -7.65
C ILE A 55 -2.99 -16.08 -7.10
N ILE A 56 -2.82 -15.98 -5.79
CA ILE A 56 -1.82 -15.13 -5.14
C ILE A 56 -0.40 -15.53 -5.55
N VAL A 57 -0.13 -16.83 -5.65
CA VAL A 57 1.17 -17.35 -6.11
C VAL A 57 1.52 -16.84 -7.51
N GLU A 58 0.55 -16.87 -8.42
CA GLU A 58 0.72 -16.39 -9.80
C GLU A 58 0.99 -14.88 -9.86
N LYS A 59 0.31 -14.09 -9.00
CA LYS A 59 0.52 -12.64 -8.93
C LYS A 59 1.95 -12.31 -8.47
N PHE A 60 2.49 -13.05 -7.49
CA PHE A 60 3.88 -12.87 -7.07
C PHE A 60 4.91 -13.32 -8.11
N ALA A 61 4.55 -14.20 -9.02
CA ALA A 61 5.43 -14.62 -10.11
C ALA A 61 5.60 -13.56 -11.21
N LYS A 62 4.64 -12.64 -11.38
CA LYS A 62 4.60 -11.64 -12.46
C LYS A 62 4.39 -10.21 -11.92
N PRO A 63 5.29 -9.66 -11.08
CA PRO A 63 5.13 -8.33 -10.52
C PRO A 63 5.24 -7.24 -11.60
N TYR A 64 4.41 -6.20 -11.50
CA TYR A 64 4.38 -5.07 -12.43
C TYR A 64 5.71 -4.29 -12.44
N GLU A 65 6.38 -4.21 -11.32
CA GLU A 65 7.65 -3.48 -11.10
C GLU A 65 8.79 -3.97 -12.00
N LYS A 66 8.71 -5.22 -12.49
CA LYS A 66 9.69 -5.80 -13.44
C LYS A 66 9.50 -5.36 -14.89
N LYS A 67 8.41 -4.66 -15.22
CA LYS A 67 8.16 -4.16 -16.56
C LYS A 67 9.17 -3.08 -16.94
N PRO A 68 9.54 -2.96 -18.24
CA PRO A 68 10.28 -1.80 -18.72
C PRO A 68 9.53 -0.50 -18.41
N TRP A 69 10.26 0.60 -18.14
CA TRP A 69 9.66 1.91 -17.83
C TRP A 69 8.59 2.35 -18.84
N THR A 70 8.86 2.16 -20.13
CA THR A 70 7.93 2.52 -21.21
C THR A 70 6.57 1.84 -21.13
N GLU A 71 6.52 0.61 -20.60
CA GLU A 71 5.27 -0.11 -20.35
C GLU A 71 4.66 0.27 -18.99
N TYR A 72 5.50 0.37 -17.95
CA TYR A 72 5.07 0.76 -16.62
C TYR A 72 4.42 2.15 -16.63
N LYS A 73 5.05 3.12 -17.31
CA LYS A 73 4.53 4.47 -17.47
C LYS A 73 3.11 4.49 -18.07
N LYS A 74 2.83 3.67 -19.08
CA LYS A 74 1.50 3.57 -19.69
C LYS A 74 0.40 3.09 -18.73
N ILE A 75 0.78 2.33 -17.72
CA ILE A 75 -0.16 1.81 -16.70
C ILE A 75 -0.45 2.88 -15.65
N PHE A 76 0.57 3.56 -15.16
CA PHE A 76 0.48 4.41 -13.99
C PHE A 76 0.36 5.91 -14.33
N VAL A 77 1.08 6.41 -15.33
CA VAL A 77 1.11 7.84 -15.69
C VAL A 77 0.10 8.15 -16.80
N LYS A 78 -1.18 8.08 -16.46
CA LYS A 78 -2.30 8.35 -17.38
C LYS A 78 -2.86 9.76 -17.16
N GLU A 79 -3.36 10.38 -18.24
CA GLU A 79 -4.03 11.68 -18.13
C GLU A 79 -5.27 11.63 -17.22
N SER A 80 -6.01 10.51 -17.26
CA SER A 80 -7.16 10.31 -16.36
C SER A 80 -6.76 10.39 -14.89
N ARG A 81 -5.58 9.87 -14.51
CA ARG A 81 -5.07 9.94 -13.14
C ARG A 81 -4.60 11.36 -12.78
N VAL A 82 -4.04 12.10 -13.73
CA VAL A 82 -3.69 13.53 -13.55
C VAL A 82 -4.95 14.35 -13.29
N VAL A 83 -6.01 14.14 -14.08
CA VAL A 83 -7.30 14.81 -13.89
C VAL A 83 -7.92 14.46 -12.53
N ALA A 84 -7.94 13.17 -12.19
CA ALA A 84 -8.46 12.71 -10.91
C ALA A 84 -7.66 13.28 -9.72
N GLY A 85 -6.33 13.35 -9.83
CA GLY A 85 -5.47 13.94 -8.81
C GLY A 85 -5.69 15.44 -8.61
N ALA A 86 -5.84 16.18 -9.70
CA ALA A 86 -6.15 17.62 -9.63
C ALA A 86 -7.54 17.85 -9.00
N LYS A 87 -8.53 17.03 -9.34
CA LYS A 87 -9.84 17.07 -8.73
C LYS A 87 -9.77 16.76 -7.24
N PHE A 88 -9.12 15.65 -6.87
CA PHE A 88 -8.94 15.24 -5.47
C PHE A 88 -8.25 16.33 -4.64
N TYR A 89 -7.16 16.94 -5.19
CA TYR A 89 -6.50 18.06 -4.54
C TYR A 89 -7.45 19.25 -4.32
N SER A 90 -8.22 19.63 -5.34
CA SER A 90 -9.17 20.74 -5.23
C SER A 90 -10.25 20.50 -4.17
N GLU A 91 -10.82 19.29 -4.15
CA GLU A 91 -11.89 18.92 -3.22
C GLU A 91 -11.40 18.77 -1.76
N ASN A 92 -10.12 18.39 -1.56
CA ASN A 92 -9.54 18.17 -0.24
C ASN A 92 -8.44 19.18 0.12
N ARG A 93 -8.38 20.32 -0.57
CA ARG A 93 -7.27 21.26 -0.49
C ARG A 93 -6.93 21.67 0.94
N SER A 94 -7.91 22.08 1.73
CA SER A 94 -7.68 22.52 3.11
C SER A 94 -7.05 21.43 3.98
N LEU A 95 -7.48 20.17 3.83
CA LEU A 95 -6.93 19.03 4.54
C LEU A 95 -5.49 18.74 4.09
N ILE A 96 -5.27 18.68 2.78
CA ILE A 96 -3.96 18.36 2.18
C ILE A 96 -2.92 19.42 2.58
N GLU A 97 -3.28 20.69 2.55
CA GLU A 97 -2.39 21.79 2.95
C GLU A 97 -2.08 21.76 4.46
N ARG A 98 -3.04 21.39 5.31
CA ARG A 98 -2.77 21.18 6.75
C ARG A 98 -1.79 20.02 6.99
N VAL A 99 -1.99 18.89 6.31
CA VAL A 99 -1.07 17.74 6.37
C VAL A 99 0.31 18.15 5.88
N SER A 100 0.38 18.80 4.72
CA SER A 100 1.63 19.30 4.14
C SER A 100 2.37 20.24 5.10
N SER A 101 1.67 21.17 5.71
CA SER A 101 2.24 22.12 6.69
C SER A 101 2.77 21.41 7.94
N ARG A 102 1.99 20.47 8.51
CA ARG A 102 2.37 19.72 9.71
C ARG A 102 3.65 18.89 9.50
N TYR A 103 3.74 18.18 8.39
CA TYR A 103 4.85 17.28 8.10
C TYR A 103 5.96 17.90 7.25
N GLY A 104 5.71 19.02 6.58
CA GLY A 104 6.66 19.63 5.63
C GLY A 104 6.91 18.74 4.42
N VAL A 105 5.91 17.96 4.00
CA VAL A 105 5.91 17.13 2.80
C VAL A 105 5.16 17.85 1.70
N ASP A 106 5.67 17.80 0.48
CA ASP A 106 5.02 18.41 -0.68
C ASP A 106 3.59 17.87 -0.87
N PRO A 107 2.56 18.74 -0.93
CA PRO A 107 1.16 18.32 -0.99
C PRO A 107 0.86 17.47 -2.22
N PHE A 108 1.54 17.72 -3.34
CA PHE A 108 1.32 16.95 -4.57
C PHE A 108 1.97 15.57 -4.54
N VAL A 109 3.05 15.37 -3.77
CA VAL A 109 3.59 14.03 -3.50
C VAL A 109 2.60 13.20 -2.71
N ILE A 110 1.99 13.77 -1.66
CA ILE A 110 0.96 13.10 -0.85
C ILE A 110 -0.24 12.68 -1.73
N VAL A 111 -0.77 13.63 -2.52
CA VAL A 111 -1.88 13.39 -3.45
C VAL A 111 -1.54 12.28 -4.45
N THR A 112 -0.33 12.31 -4.98
CA THR A 112 0.09 11.34 -6.00
C THR A 112 0.18 9.94 -5.44
N ILE A 113 0.75 9.76 -4.24
CA ILE A 113 0.81 8.45 -3.60
C ILE A 113 -0.61 7.92 -3.36
N ALA A 114 -1.53 8.72 -2.79
CA ALA A 114 -2.92 8.32 -2.62
C ALA A 114 -3.58 7.86 -3.95
N GLY A 115 -3.24 8.54 -5.05
CA GLY A 115 -3.73 8.18 -6.39
C GLY A 115 -3.09 6.93 -6.97
N VAL A 116 -1.81 6.68 -6.73
CA VAL A 116 -1.11 5.48 -7.21
C VAL A 116 -1.58 4.25 -6.45
N GLU A 117 -1.74 4.35 -5.14
CA GLU A 117 -2.08 3.23 -4.25
C GLU A 117 -3.54 2.77 -4.40
N SER A 118 -4.49 3.68 -4.41
CA SER A 118 -5.91 3.32 -4.38
C SER A 118 -6.77 3.99 -5.46
N ASN A 119 -6.16 4.74 -6.39
CA ASN A 119 -6.90 5.59 -7.32
C ASN A 119 -7.91 6.47 -6.58
N TYR A 120 -7.43 7.14 -5.52
CA TYR A 120 -8.24 7.99 -4.64
C TYR A 120 -9.41 7.26 -3.98
N GLY A 121 -9.16 6.06 -3.48
CA GLY A 121 -10.13 5.23 -2.77
C GLY A 121 -11.04 4.37 -3.65
N VAL A 122 -10.86 4.38 -4.98
CA VAL A 122 -11.70 3.58 -5.89
C VAL A 122 -11.26 2.10 -5.94
N HIS A 123 -9.96 1.83 -5.82
CA HIS A 123 -9.38 0.49 -5.94
C HIS A 123 -8.49 0.19 -4.73
N HIS A 124 -9.00 -0.56 -3.75
CA HIS A 124 -8.28 -0.83 -2.51
C HIS A 124 -8.54 -2.21 -1.90
N SER A 125 -9.54 -2.96 -2.39
CA SER A 125 -9.98 -4.22 -1.77
C SER A 125 -10.26 -5.27 -2.83
N GLN A 126 -9.32 -6.19 -3.06
CA GLN A 126 -9.49 -7.32 -3.96
C GLN A 126 -9.59 -8.66 -3.23
N TYR A 127 -8.97 -8.75 -2.04
CA TYR A 127 -8.91 -9.95 -1.20
C TYR A 127 -9.13 -9.54 0.24
N SER A 128 -9.62 -10.45 1.10
CA SER A 128 -9.46 -10.28 2.54
C SER A 128 -7.96 -10.23 2.85
N VAL A 129 -7.52 -9.26 3.67
CA VAL A 129 -6.11 -9.14 4.09
C VAL A 129 -5.67 -10.40 4.81
N PHE A 130 -6.56 -10.93 5.68
CA PHE A 130 -6.32 -12.17 6.40
C PHE A 130 -6.04 -13.32 5.42
N ASN A 131 -6.96 -13.56 4.48
CA ASN A 131 -6.83 -14.65 3.51
C ASN A 131 -5.63 -14.46 2.57
N ALA A 132 -5.29 -13.20 2.22
CA ALA A 132 -4.13 -12.91 1.40
C ALA A 132 -2.81 -13.28 2.12
N LEU A 133 -2.66 -12.96 3.40
CA LEU A 133 -1.49 -13.30 4.20
C LEU A 133 -1.47 -14.77 4.57
N TYR A 134 -2.62 -15.34 4.95
CA TYR A 134 -2.80 -16.76 5.19
C TYR A 134 -2.38 -17.62 3.98
N SER A 135 -2.84 -17.25 2.78
CA SER A 135 -2.42 -17.92 1.55
C SER A 135 -0.91 -17.85 1.30
N GLN A 136 -0.27 -16.72 1.64
CA GLN A 136 1.18 -16.59 1.49
C GLN A 136 1.96 -17.47 2.47
N ILE A 137 1.43 -17.71 3.68
CA ILE A 137 2.05 -18.60 4.66
C ILE A 137 2.08 -20.04 4.10
N HIS A 138 0.97 -20.51 3.54
CA HIS A 138 0.83 -21.85 3.02
C HIS A 138 1.50 -22.09 1.67
N GLU A 139 1.32 -21.17 0.74
CA GLU A 139 1.62 -21.40 -0.68
C GLU A 139 2.97 -20.81 -1.12
N ILE A 140 3.60 -19.93 -0.33
CA ILE A 140 4.84 -19.27 -0.73
C ILE A 140 5.92 -19.42 0.36
N PRO A 141 6.66 -20.54 0.42
CA PRO A 141 7.60 -20.83 1.51
C PRO A 141 8.61 -19.71 1.81
N ARG A 142 9.13 -19.05 0.76
CA ARG A 142 10.08 -17.92 0.92
C ARG A 142 9.47 -16.70 1.61
N ARG A 143 8.14 -16.58 1.64
CA ARG A 143 7.41 -15.50 2.28
C ARG A 143 6.73 -15.88 3.60
N SER A 144 6.66 -17.17 3.92
CA SER A 144 5.93 -17.67 5.08
C SER A 144 6.29 -16.92 6.37
N LYS A 145 7.57 -16.84 6.70
CA LYS A 145 8.03 -16.10 7.90
C LYS A 145 7.65 -14.62 7.90
N TRP A 146 7.70 -13.95 6.74
CA TRP A 146 7.29 -12.56 6.60
C TRP A 146 5.78 -12.43 6.74
N ALA A 147 5.02 -13.27 6.04
CA ALA A 147 3.56 -13.24 6.06
C ALA A 147 2.98 -13.57 7.45
N THR A 148 3.64 -14.47 8.21
CA THR A 148 3.29 -14.75 9.61
C THR A 148 3.36 -13.48 10.47
N ARG A 149 4.45 -12.73 10.39
CA ARG A 149 4.61 -11.48 11.14
C ARG A 149 3.59 -10.43 10.72
N GLU A 150 3.32 -10.28 9.43
CA GLU A 150 2.32 -9.33 8.94
C GLU A 150 0.91 -9.75 9.38
N LEU A 151 0.58 -11.04 9.37
CA LEU A 151 -0.73 -11.52 9.84
C LEU A 151 -0.89 -11.34 11.35
N ALA A 152 0.16 -11.57 12.13
CA ALA A 152 0.15 -11.29 13.56
C ALA A 152 -0.09 -9.79 13.85
N GLU A 153 0.61 -8.87 13.16
CA GLU A 153 0.39 -7.44 13.28
C GLU A 153 -1.02 -7.03 12.85
N PHE A 154 -1.57 -7.67 11.81
CA PHE A 154 -2.93 -7.43 11.36
C PHE A 154 -3.97 -7.88 12.40
N ILE A 155 -3.79 -9.04 13.00
CA ILE A 155 -4.68 -9.56 14.07
C ILE A 155 -4.62 -8.64 15.30
N LYS A 156 -3.44 -8.17 15.71
CA LYS A 156 -3.30 -7.17 16.78
C LYS A 156 -4.10 -5.90 16.50
N TYR A 157 -3.98 -5.38 15.27
CA TYR A 157 -4.73 -4.21 14.84
C TYR A 157 -6.24 -4.46 14.95
N CYS A 158 -6.73 -5.57 14.36
CA CYS A 158 -8.15 -5.91 14.39
C CYS A 158 -8.68 -6.10 15.83
N TYR A 159 -7.90 -6.75 16.70
CA TYR A 159 -8.26 -6.92 18.10
C TYR A 159 -8.40 -5.59 18.85
N ASN A 160 -7.39 -4.70 18.69
CA ASN A 160 -7.37 -3.42 19.38
C ASN A 160 -8.52 -2.49 18.94
N ASP A 161 -8.84 -2.51 17.65
CA ASP A 161 -9.89 -1.66 17.07
C ASP A 161 -11.26 -2.37 17.01
N LYS A 162 -11.37 -3.59 17.55
CA LYS A 162 -12.61 -4.39 17.60
C LYS A 162 -13.21 -4.64 16.21
N ILE A 163 -12.37 -4.98 15.26
CA ILE A 163 -12.72 -5.26 13.86
C ILE A 163 -12.64 -6.77 13.63
N ASP A 164 -13.60 -7.32 12.90
CA ASP A 164 -13.48 -8.69 12.39
C ASP A 164 -12.35 -8.76 11.34
N PRO A 165 -11.32 -9.60 11.55
CA PRO A 165 -10.21 -9.73 10.61
C PRO A 165 -10.61 -10.11 9.19
N GLN A 166 -11.76 -10.74 8.98
CA GLN A 166 -12.24 -11.13 7.65
C GLN A 166 -12.95 -10.00 6.89
N GLU A 167 -13.31 -8.90 7.56
CA GLU A 167 -14.03 -7.79 6.93
C GLU A 167 -13.10 -6.75 6.26
N ILE A 168 -11.81 -6.78 6.54
CA ILE A 168 -10.86 -5.83 5.93
C ILE A 168 -10.36 -6.38 4.59
N GLY A 169 -10.72 -5.68 3.52
CA GLY A 169 -10.22 -5.95 2.19
C GLY A 169 -8.89 -5.25 1.91
N GLY A 170 -8.08 -5.88 1.06
CA GLY A 170 -6.77 -5.37 0.67
C GLY A 170 -6.26 -5.95 -0.64
N SER A 171 -4.95 -5.84 -0.86
CA SER A 171 -4.25 -6.38 -2.01
C SER A 171 -3.86 -7.85 -1.81
N TYR A 172 -3.46 -8.52 -2.89
CA TYR A 172 -2.90 -9.87 -2.82
C TYR A 172 -1.63 -9.97 -1.95
N ALA A 173 -0.96 -8.85 -1.69
CA ALA A 173 0.21 -8.78 -0.83
C ALA A 173 -0.12 -8.55 0.65
N GLY A 174 -1.40 -8.31 0.98
CA GLY A 174 -1.84 -8.02 2.34
C GLY A 174 -1.79 -6.53 2.70
N ALA A 175 -1.58 -5.64 1.73
CA ALA A 175 -1.67 -4.20 1.95
C ALA A 175 -3.13 -3.74 1.96
N PHE A 176 -3.49 -2.76 2.81
CA PHE A 176 -4.88 -2.33 3.00
C PHE A 176 -5.04 -0.82 3.21
N GLY A 177 -6.29 -0.39 3.19
CA GLY A 177 -6.65 1.02 3.28
C GLY A 177 -6.35 1.81 2.00
N TYR A 178 -6.70 3.10 1.98
CA TYR A 178 -6.44 3.95 0.81
C TYR A 178 -4.95 4.25 0.61
N GLY A 179 -4.12 4.13 1.66
CA GLY A 179 -2.66 4.26 1.60
C GLY A 179 -1.93 2.96 1.26
N GLN A 180 -2.63 1.82 1.17
CA GLN A 180 -2.07 0.49 0.88
C GLN A 180 -0.86 0.14 1.77
N PHE A 181 -0.99 0.39 3.07
CA PHE A 181 0.02 -0.04 4.04
C PHE A 181 -0.08 -1.54 4.30
N ILE A 182 1.06 -2.23 4.38
CA ILE A 182 1.11 -3.56 5.01
C ILE A 182 0.90 -3.40 6.52
N PRO A 183 0.42 -4.43 7.23
CA PRO A 183 0.06 -4.34 8.65
C PRO A 183 1.13 -3.73 9.55
N SER A 184 2.38 -4.19 9.45
CA SER A 184 3.49 -3.64 10.23
C SER A 184 3.77 -2.16 9.92
N SER A 185 3.62 -1.73 8.67
CA SER A 185 3.73 -0.32 8.30
C SER A 185 2.57 0.50 8.82
N PHE A 186 1.35 -0.03 8.80
CA PHE A 186 0.19 0.64 9.39
C PHE A 186 0.40 0.85 10.89
N THR A 187 0.76 -0.20 11.62
CA THR A 187 1.07 -0.10 13.06
C THR A 187 2.11 0.97 13.35
N ARG A 188 3.17 1.05 12.53
CA ARG A 188 4.32 1.93 12.79
C ARG A 188 4.11 3.38 12.36
N TYR A 189 3.40 3.61 11.26
CA TYR A 189 3.38 4.92 10.58
C TYR A 189 2.01 5.58 10.52
N SER A 190 0.91 4.83 10.78
CA SER A 190 -0.41 5.45 10.78
C SER A 190 -0.57 6.46 11.92
N VAL A 191 -1.33 7.50 11.65
CA VAL A 191 -1.62 8.57 12.57
C VAL A 191 -3.12 8.86 12.61
N ASP A 192 -3.62 9.22 13.77
CA ASP A 192 -4.92 9.83 13.95
C ASP A 192 -4.76 11.34 13.68
N PHE A 193 -5.00 11.76 12.44
CA PHE A 193 -4.78 13.15 12.03
C PHE A 193 -5.96 14.05 12.36
N ASN A 194 -7.16 13.49 12.43
CA ASN A 194 -8.39 14.21 12.79
C ASN A 194 -8.62 14.25 14.31
N GLU A 195 -7.77 13.55 15.10
CA GLU A 195 -7.77 13.52 16.56
C GLU A 195 -9.09 12.97 17.15
N ASN A 196 -9.70 11.99 16.46
CA ASN A 196 -10.93 11.32 16.92
C ASN A 196 -10.67 10.11 17.83
N GLY A 197 -9.40 9.77 18.08
CA GLY A 197 -8.96 8.66 18.93
C GLY A 197 -8.75 7.33 18.18
N VAL A 198 -8.99 7.28 16.87
CA VAL A 198 -8.88 6.08 16.03
C VAL A 198 -7.97 6.37 14.83
N ARG A 199 -7.23 5.37 14.38
CA ARG A 199 -6.41 5.45 13.15
C ARG A 199 -7.12 4.68 12.03
N GLU A 200 -7.79 5.41 11.16
CA GLU A 200 -8.72 4.85 10.18
C GLU A 200 -8.08 4.70 8.79
N PRO A 201 -7.90 3.47 8.27
CA PRO A 201 -7.25 3.23 6.98
C PRO A 201 -8.08 3.67 5.77
N TYR A 202 -9.34 4.03 5.97
CA TYR A 202 -10.27 4.48 4.93
C TYR A 202 -10.79 5.92 5.15
N SER A 203 -10.21 6.66 6.11
CA SER A 203 -10.50 8.06 6.40
C SER A 203 -9.40 8.94 5.80
N TRP A 204 -9.75 9.87 4.91
CA TRP A 204 -8.74 10.70 4.24
C TRP A 204 -7.87 11.53 5.16
N PRO A 205 -8.34 12.10 6.28
CA PRO A 205 -7.45 12.78 7.21
C PRO A 205 -6.31 11.89 7.68
N ASP A 206 -6.61 10.69 8.14
CA ASP A 206 -5.63 9.77 8.69
C ASP A 206 -4.74 9.16 7.62
N VAL A 207 -5.32 8.83 6.47
CA VAL A 207 -4.57 8.29 5.33
C VAL A 207 -3.54 9.28 4.81
N LEU A 208 -3.93 10.54 4.57
CA LEU A 208 -3.01 11.57 4.07
C LEU A 208 -1.96 11.93 5.13
N GLY A 209 -2.37 12.00 6.40
CA GLY A 209 -1.47 12.16 7.53
C GLY A 209 -0.45 11.02 7.63
N SER A 210 -0.92 9.78 7.48
CA SER A 210 -0.08 8.58 7.54
C SER A 210 0.91 8.49 6.38
N ILE A 211 0.47 8.81 5.15
CA ILE A 211 1.37 8.91 3.99
C ILE A 211 2.49 9.92 4.25
N ALA A 212 2.12 11.13 4.72
CA ALA A 212 3.10 12.17 5.02
C ALA A 212 4.04 11.76 6.16
N ASN A 213 3.52 11.16 7.22
CA ASN A 213 4.31 10.64 8.34
C ASN A 213 5.28 9.54 7.89
N TYR A 214 4.79 8.60 7.06
CA TYR A 214 5.64 7.56 6.47
C TYR A 214 6.85 8.16 5.75
N LEU A 215 6.61 9.11 4.83
CA LEU A 215 7.68 9.77 4.08
C LEU A 215 8.68 10.47 5.00
N ARG A 216 8.19 11.18 6.00
CA ARG A 216 9.04 11.86 7.01
C ARG A 216 9.93 10.90 7.77
N MET A 217 9.36 9.80 8.24
CA MET A 217 10.10 8.79 9.00
C MET A 217 11.09 8.00 8.13
N ASN A 218 10.90 8.01 6.80
CA ASN A 218 11.77 7.36 5.83
C ASN A 218 12.66 8.35 5.06
N GLY A 219 13.01 9.48 5.67
CA GLY A 219 14.08 10.35 5.20
C GLY A 219 13.66 11.58 4.41
N TYR A 220 12.36 11.80 4.15
CA TYR A 220 11.89 13.05 3.53
C TYR A 220 12.24 14.25 4.42
N LYS A 221 13.10 15.15 4.01
CA LYS A 221 13.44 16.34 4.78
C LYS A 221 12.32 17.38 4.71
N LYS A 222 12.05 18.04 5.84
CA LYS A 222 11.00 19.05 5.92
C LYS A 222 11.20 20.15 4.88
N ASN A 223 10.18 20.40 4.06
CA ASN A 223 10.17 21.39 2.98
C ASN A 223 11.26 21.18 1.92
N SER A 224 11.70 19.93 1.72
CA SER A 224 12.68 19.59 0.69
C SER A 224 12.15 19.86 -0.72
N ASN A 225 13.09 20.20 -1.61
CA ASN A 225 12.90 20.28 -3.06
C ASN A 225 13.90 19.37 -3.81
N ASP A 226 14.52 18.41 -3.12
CA ASP A 226 15.48 17.50 -3.72
C ASP A 226 14.79 16.26 -4.31
N TYR A 227 14.28 16.44 -5.53
CA TYR A 227 13.63 15.40 -6.34
C TYR A 227 14.60 14.55 -7.15
N GLN A 228 15.91 14.85 -7.07
CA GLN A 228 16.91 14.16 -7.88
C GLN A 228 17.01 12.69 -7.47
N LYS A 229 17.53 11.85 -8.37
CA LYS A 229 17.83 10.47 -8.02
C LYS A 229 18.80 10.46 -6.82
N ASP A 230 18.49 9.62 -5.85
CA ASP A 230 19.19 9.52 -4.57
C ASP A 230 19.02 10.73 -3.62
N GLY A 231 18.24 11.72 -3.99
CA GLY A 231 17.77 12.79 -3.10
C GLY A 231 16.83 12.28 -2.02
N ASP A 232 16.53 13.10 -1.03
CA ASP A 232 15.73 12.68 0.11
C ASP A 232 14.26 12.39 -0.27
N ILE A 233 13.67 13.14 -1.24
CA ILE A 233 12.34 12.85 -1.77
C ILE A 233 12.33 11.51 -2.48
N TYR A 234 13.32 11.28 -3.38
CA TYR A 234 13.44 10.02 -4.11
C TYR A 234 13.54 8.83 -3.17
N LYS A 235 14.43 8.90 -2.17
CA LYS A 235 14.67 7.82 -1.20
C LYS A 235 13.44 7.53 -0.35
N SER A 236 12.72 8.54 0.10
CA SER A 236 11.52 8.37 0.91
C SER A 236 10.36 7.74 0.12
N VAL A 237 10.20 8.11 -1.15
CA VAL A 237 9.23 7.47 -2.06
C VAL A 237 9.67 6.05 -2.41
N TYR A 238 10.98 5.79 -2.59
CA TYR A 238 11.51 4.44 -2.80
C TYR A 238 11.28 3.53 -1.59
N ALA A 239 11.33 4.07 -0.37
CA ALA A 239 10.99 3.30 0.82
C ALA A 239 9.52 2.86 0.84
N TYR A 240 8.61 3.63 0.25
CA TYR A 240 7.19 3.28 0.13
C TYR A 240 6.97 2.05 -0.75
N ASN A 241 7.64 2.02 -1.90
CA ASN A 241 7.71 0.84 -2.78
C ASN A 241 9.11 0.75 -3.39
N HIS A 242 9.82 -0.34 -3.12
CA HIS A 242 11.23 -0.56 -3.47
C HIS A 242 11.44 -0.82 -4.97
N ALA A 243 10.96 0.10 -5.82
CA ALA A 243 11.08 0.02 -7.27
C ALA A 243 11.32 1.40 -7.90
N ASP A 244 12.40 1.55 -8.69
CA ASP A 244 12.68 2.80 -9.40
C ASP A 244 11.53 3.22 -10.32
N ASN A 245 10.87 2.26 -10.98
CA ASN A 245 9.70 2.54 -11.82
C ASN A 245 8.54 3.19 -11.03
N TYR A 246 8.32 2.75 -9.77
CA TYR A 246 7.34 3.35 -8.90
C TYR A 246 7.70 4.81 -8.59
N VAL A 247 8.94 5.05 -8.17
CA VAL A 247 9.40 6.41 -7.86
C VAL A 247 9.27 7.33 -9.07
N MET A 248 9.72 6.88 -10.24
CA MET A 248 9.60 7.67 -11.48
C MET A 248 8.14 7.98 -11.82
N ALA A 249 7.22 7.02 -11.63
CA ALA A 249 5.80 7.25 -11.87
C ALA A 249 5.20 8.25 -10.88
N VAL A 250 5.53 8.12 -9.58
CA VAL A 250 5.10 9.07 -8.55
C VAL A 250 5.60 10.46 -8.86
N LEU A 251 6.89 10.65 -9.13
CA LEU A 251 7.47 11.97 -9.39
C LEU A 251 6.92 12.61 -10.68
N GLU A 252 6.73 11.84 -11.75
CA GLU A 252 6.15 12.38 -12.99
C GLU A 252 4.68 12.78 -12.81
N LEU A 253 3.88 11.96 -12.13
CA LEU A 253 2.49 12.29 -11.82
C LEU A 253 2.40 13.50 -10.90
N THR A 254 3.27 13.60 -9.90
CA THR A 254 3.33 14.75 -8.97
C THR A 254 3.46 16.05 -9.76
N GLU A 255 4.38 16.11 -10.69
CA GLU A 255 4.60 17.33 -11.47
C GLU A 255 3.48 17.62 -12.47
N ARG A 256 2.88 16.60 -13.06
CA ARG A 256 1.74 16.77 -13.97
C ARG A 256 0.49 17.25 -13.22
N ILE A 257 0.22 16.71 -12.03
CA ILE A 257 -0.90 17.15 -11.18
C ILE A 257 -0.66 18.59 -10.71
N ARG A 258 0.56 18.90 -10.25
CA ARG A 258 0.97 20.25 -9.85
C ARG A 258 0.77 21.26 -10.99
N GLU A 259 1.31 20.98 -12.17
CA GLU A 259 1.18 21.84 -13.35
C GLU A 259 -0.27 22.11 -13.68
N ARG A 260 -1.13 21.08 -13.63
CA ARG A 260 -2.56 21.24 -13.86
C ARG A 260 -3.25 22.12 -12.82
N CYS A 261 -2.81 22.08 -11.56
CA CYS A 261 -3.41 22.87 -10.47
C CYS A 261 -2.85 24.29 -10.36
N THR A 262 -1.58 24.50 -10.72
CA THR A 262 -0.85 25.75 -10.45
C THR A 262 -0.29 26.43 -11.68
N GLY A 263 -0.32 25.80 -12.84
CA GLY A 263 0.32 26.27 -14.09
C GLY A 263 1.85 26.16 -14.11
N SER A 264 2.48 25.53 -13.09
CA SER A 264 3.95 25.43 -12.98
C SER A 264 4.42 24.07 -12.48
N ARG A 265 5.68 23.74 -12.78
CA ARG A 265 6.40 22.55 -12.28
C ARG A 265 7.56 22.97 -11.37
N LYS A 266 7.85 22.17 -10.35
CA LYS A 266 9.05 22.32 -9.52
C LYS A 266 10.21 21.45 -10.03
N TYR A 267 9.90 20.36 -10.73
CA TYR A 267 10.85 19.38 -11.20
C TYR A 267 10.41 18.79 -12.54
N TYR A 268 11.39 18.43 -13.36
CA TYR A 268 11.18 17.73 -14.64
C TYR A 268 11.80 16.34 -14.53
N PRO A 269 11.00 15.30 -14.19
CA PRO A 269 11.51 13.94 -13.96
C PRO A 269 12.18 13.31 -15.18
N THR A 270 11.97 13.89 -16.35
CA THR A 270 12.53 13.45 -17.64
C THR A 270 13.87 14.06 -17.99
N LYS A 271 14.54 14.79 -17.09
CA LYS A 271 15.97 15.02 -17.27
C LYS A 271 16.68 13.68 -17.17
N VAL A 272 17.05 13.21 -18.33
CA VAL A 272 17.70 11.94 -18.66
C VAL A 272 18.78 11.62 -17.65
N THR A 273 18.60 10.52 -16.93
CA THR A 273 19.64 9.98 -16.06
C THR A 273 20.83 9.55 -16.92
N ASP A 274 22.05 9.50 -16.38
CA ASP A 274 23.21 8.95 -17.10
C ASP A 274 22.99 7.52 -17.58
N PHE A 275 22.09 6.80 -16.93
CA PHE A 275 21.63 5.48 -17.35
C PHE A 275 20.84 5.55 -18.67
N ASP A 276 19.93 6.51 -18.81
CA ASP A 276 19.18 6.70 -20.06
C ASP A 276 20.09 7.21 -21.19
N ARG A 277 21.06 8.08 -20.88
CA ARG A 277 22.09 8.53 -21.85
C ARG A 277 22.94 7.36 -22.34
N LYS A 278 23.37 6.46 -21.44
CA LYS A 278 24.10 5.23 -21.81
C LYS A 278 23.23 4.31 -22.67
N ARG A 279 21.95 4.20 -22.33
CA ARG A 279 20.98 3.36 -23.05
C ARG A 279 20.66 3.93 -24.43
N VAL A 280 20.47 5.25 -24.55
CA VAL A 280 20.30 5.94 -25.84
C VAL A 280 21.53 5.79 -26.71
N LYS A 281 22.76 5.95 -26.16
CA LYS A 281 24.01 5.70 -26.91
C LYS A 281 24.08 4.24 -27.39
N MET A 282 23.69 3.27 -26.55
CA MET A 282 23.65 1.86 -26.93
C MET A 282 22.63 1.58 -28.05
N TYR A 283 21.47 2.21 -28.03
CA TYR A 283 20.46 2.05 -29.08
C TYR A 283 20.87 2.71 -30.40
N LYS A 284 21.45 3.91 -30.34
CA LYS A 284 22.00 4.57 -31.52
C LYS A 284 23.14 3.77 -32.17
N SER A 285 23.99 3.15 -31.36
CA SER A 285 25.08 2.28 -31.89
C SER A 285 24.56 0.99 -32.52
N LYS A 286 23.32 0.59 -32.24
CA LYS A 286 22.66 -0.59 -32.83
C LYS A 286 21.70 -0.23 -34.00
N GLY A 287 21.72 1.02 -34.47
CA GLY A 287 20.89 1.49 -35.59
C GLY A 287 19.40 1.61 -35.24
N TRP A 288 19.04 1.64 -33.99
CA TRP A 288 17.65 1.76 -33.54
C TRP A 288 17.30 3.24 -33.27
N ALA A 289 16.35 3.79 -34.02
CA ALA A 289 15.81 5.12 -33.77
C ALA A 289 14.66 5.03 -32.77
N PRO A 290 14.67 5.79 -31.67
CA PRO A 290 13.50 5.88 -30.78
C PRO A 290 12.33 6.54 -31.50
N ASP A 291 11.11 6.14 -31.13
CA ASP A 291 9.86 6.68 -31.63
C ASP A 291 9.88 8.23 -31.63
N LYS A 292 9.40 8.84 -32.72
CA LYS A 292 9.40 10.31 -32.96
C LYS A 292 8.64 11.14 -31.91
N THR A 293 8.02 10.50 -30.92
CA THR A 293 7.34 11.17 -29.80
C THR A 293 8.28 11.65 -28.69
N ILE A 294 9.59 11.33 -28.76
CA ILE A 294 10.60 11.80 -27.84
C ILE A 294 11.37 12.92 -28.54
N ASN A 295 11.09 14.17 -28.19
CA ASN A 295 11.90 15.30 -28.63
C ASN A 295 13.32 15.18 -28.06
N MET A 296 14.25 14.67 -28.88
CA MET A 296 15.63 14.41 -28.47
C MET A 296 16.49 15.70 -28.37
N ASP A 297 16.03 16.81 -28.96
CA ASP A 297 16.78 18.07 -28.97
C ASP A 297 16.67 18.83 -27.66
N ALA A 298 15.61 18.56 -26.86
CA ALA A 298 15.49 19.05 -25.49
C ALA A 298 16.45 18.35 -24.48
N TRP A 299 17.32 17.45 -24.97
CA TRP A 299 18.13 16.55 -24.12
C TRP A 299 19.63 16.87 -24.19
N VAL A 300 20.02 17.91 -24.96
CA VAL A 300 21.44 18.24 -25.25
C VAL A 300 21.90 19.53 -24.58
N GLU A 301 21.05 20.30 -23.93
CA GLU A 301 21.40 21.49 -23.14
C GLU A 301 21.49 21.27 -21.65
#